data_36967952cb8fff2023da3e4bf198f541
#
_entry.id   36967952cb8fff2023da3e4bf198f541
#
_cell.length_a   1.000
_cell.length_b   1.000
_cell.length_c   1.000
_cell.angle_alpha   90.00
_cell.angle_beta   90.00
_cell.angle_gamma   90.00
#
_symmetry.space_group_name_H-M   'P 1'
#
loop_
_entity.id
_entity.type
_entity.pdbx_description
1 polymer ?
#
loop_
_entity_poly.entity_id
_entity_poly.type
_entity_poly.pdbx_seq_one_letter_code
_entity_poly.pdbx_strand_id
1 'polypeptide(L)'
;MTNLFKKAAVFTDIHFGLKSNSQTHNDDCLDFIKWATAKAREEGCETCMFLGDWHNNRASLNIVTLSYSLRALEHMNDNFDRVYFIPGNHDLYYRDKRDIQSVEWAKHLPKVNICNDWFSDGDVVIAPWLCGDDHKRIPKLKGKYMFGHFELPGYYMNAMVQMPDHGTIQRGDFGGFDQVFTGHFHKRQTANNITYIGNCFPHNYADAGDDARGMMILEWGKEPEYHAWPDQPRYRVHGLANLIDNAATLLAPRMHVRVNLDIEISYEEANFIKETFIRDYSLREMALIP
;
A
#
# COMPACT_ATOMS: atom_id res chain seq x y z
N MET A 1 -4.65 -32.08 4.75
CA MET A 1 -4.54 -31.11 3.66
C MET A 1 -3.45 -30.12 4.06
N THR A 2 -2.56 -29.77 3.16
CA THR A 2 -1.53 -28.77 3.43
C THR A 2 -2.18 -27.40 3.26
N ASN A 3 -1.95 -26.48 4.19
CA ASN A 3 -2.43 -25.10 4.09
C ASN A 3 -1.74 -24.38 2.91
N LEU A 4 -2.41 -23.38 2.31
CA LEU A 4 -1.88 -22.59 1.18
C LEU A 4 -0.52 -21.95 1.53
N PHE A 5 -0.34 -21.57 2.79
CA PHE A 5 0.90 -21.04 3.34
C PHE A 5 1.05 -21.49 4.80
N LYS A 6 2.28 -21.55 5.29
CA LYS A 6 2.59 -21.64 6.71
C LYS A 6 2.73 -20.25 7.31
N LYS A 7 3.48 -19.38 6.64
CA LYS A 7 3.70 -17.99 6.97
C LYS A 7 3.79 -17.16 5.70
N ALA A 8 3.05 -16.08 5.60
CA ALA A 8 2.99 -15.23 4.43
C ALA A 8 3.33 -13.78 4.75
N ALA A 9 4.08 -13.13 3.86
CA ALA A 9 4.23 -11.69 3.83
C ALA A 9 3.09 -11.09 3.00
N VAL A 10 2.42 -10.06 3.52
CA VAL A 10 1.24 -9.45 2.87
C VAL A 10 1.42 -7.93 2.82
N PHE A 11 1.29 -7.34 1.64
CA PHE A 11 1.33 -5.89 1.44
C PHE A 11 0.51 -5.47 0.22
N THR A 12 0.26 -4.17 0.06
CA THR A 12 -0.69 -3.64 -0.92
C THR A 12 -0.45 -2.17 -1.22
N ASP A 13 -1.08 -1.65 -2.28
CA ASP A 13 -1.16 -0.20 -2.57
C ASP A 13 0.21 0.48 -2.63
N ILE A 14 1.11 -0.03 -3.47
CA ILE A 14 2.45 0.51 -3.65
C ILE A 14 2.50 1.65 -4.68
N HIS A 15 1.65 1.61 -5.71
CA HIS A 15 1.42 2.64 -6.71
C HIS A 15 2.67 3.11 -7.46
N PHE A 16 3.42 2.19 -8.11
CA PHE A 16 4.48 2.57 -9.04
C PHE A 16 3.98 3.63 -10.05
N GLY A 17 4.75 4.70 -10.22
CA GLY A 17 4.40 5.80 -11.12
C GLY A 17 3.55 6.91 -10.49
N LEU A 18 3.29 6.86 -9.19
CA LEU A 18 2.65 7.97 -8.48
C LEU A 18 3.45 9.28 -8.63
N LYS A 19 2.81 10.44 -8.40
CA LYS A 19 3.42 11.77 -8.53
C LYS A 19 4.01 12.01 -9.93
N SER A 20 3.19 11.79 -10.96
CA SER A 20 3.57 11.99 -12.37
C SER A 20 4.80 11.18 -12.79
N ASN A 21 4.85 9.91 -12.36
CA ASN A 21 5.97 9.00 -12.60
C ASN A 21 7.28 9.44 -11.94
N SER A 22 7.20 10.04 -10.76
CA SER A 22 8.37 10.48 -10.00
C SER A 22 9.37 9.34 -9.83
N GLN A 23 10.61 9.58 -10.27
CA GLN A 23 11.69 8.62 -10.08
C GLN A 23 11.95 8.36 -8.60
N THR A 24 11.92 9.41 -7.77
CA THR A 24 12.08 9.28 -6.30
C THR A 24 11.01 8.37 -5.70
N HIS A 25 9.75 8.46 -6.16
CA HIS A 25 8.70 7.56 -5.69
C HIS A 25 8.93 6.13 -6.18
N ASN A 26 9.36 5.94 -7.43
CA ASN A 26 9.70 4.62 -7.95
C ASN A 26 10.91 4.01 -7.22
N ASP A 27 11.89 4.81 -6.83
CA ASP A 27 13.02 4.38 -5.96
C ASP A 27 12.48 3.89 -4.62
N ASP A 28 11.57 4.64 -3.98
CA ASP A 28 10.93 4.23 -2.72
C ASP A 28 10.17 2.91 -2.88
N CYS A 29 9.42 2.74 -3.96
CA CYS A 29 8.71 1.49 -4.24
C CYS A 29 9.68 0.30 -4.34
N LEU A 30 10.77 0.44 -5.09
CA LEU A 30 11.75 -0.62 -5.25
C LEU A 30 12.51 -0.92 -3.95
N ASP A 31 12.86 0.12 -3.19
CA ASP A 31 13.53 -0.03 -1.89
C ASP A 31 12.60 -0.71 -0.87
N PHE A 32 11.31 -0.35 -0.87
CA PHE A 32 10.31 -1.05 -0.06
C PHE A 32 10.25 -2.54 -0.40
N ILE A 33 10.17 -2.90 -1.68
CA ILE A 33 10.12 -4.32 -2.12
C ILE A 33 11.36 -5.08 -1.66
N LYS A 34 12.55 -4.49 -1.76
CA LYS A 34 13.79 -5.11 -1.26
C LYS A 34 13.75 -5.32 0.25
N TRP A 35 13.32 -4.30 1.00
CA TRP A 35 13.18 -4.40 2.44
C TRP A 35 12.14 -5.44 2.84
N ALA A 36 10.95 -5.39 2.24
CA ALA A 36 9.86 -6.32 2.54
C ALA A 36 10.26 -7.78 2.26
N THR A 37 10.96 -8.00 1.16
CA THR A 37 11.47 -9.32 0.78
C THR A 37 12.53 -9.82 1.78
N ALA A 38 13.49 -8.97 2.15
CA ALA A 38 14.52 -9.32 3.13
C ALA A 38 13.90 -9.63 4.50
N LYS A 39 12.96 -8.78 4.95
CA LYS A 39 12.25 -8.97 6.23
C LYS A 39 11.39 -10.23 6.21
N ALA A 40 10.68 -10.50 5.11
CA ALA A 40 9.89 -11.72 4.94
C ALA A 40 10.75 -12.98 5.05
N ARG A 41 11.93 -12.99 4.45
CA ARG A 41 12.89 -14.11 4.54
C ARG A 41 13.43 -14.29 5.95
N GLU A 42 13.77 -13.20 6.63
CA GLU A 42 14.19 -13.21 8.04
C GLU A 42 13.12 -13.87 8.92
N GLU A 43 11.84 -13.56 8.66
CA GLU A 43 10.70 -14.12 9.38
C GLU A 43 10.28 -15.54 8.91
N GLY A 44 10.94 -16.08 7.90
CA GLY A 44 10.64 -17.42 7.36
C GLY A 44 9.37 -17.47 6.50
N CYS A 45 9.01 -16.39 5.83
CA CYS A 45 7.91 -16.37 4.87
C CYS A 45 8.38 -16.90 3.52
N GLU A 46 7.76 -17.98 3.05
CA GLU A 46 7.98 -18.54 1.71
C GLU A 46 6.94 -18.01 0.69
N THR A 47 5.82 -17.52 1.19
CA THR A 47 4.70 -17.02 0.38
C THR A 47 4.53 -15.51 0.55
N CYS A 48 4.25 -14.82 -0.56
CA CYS A 48 3.85 -13.44 -0.57
C CYS A 48 2.42 -13.29 -1.12
N MET A 49 1.63 -12.42 -0.49
CA MET A 49 0.32 -11.99 -0.97
C MET A 49 0.38 -10.49 -1.26
N PHE A 50 0.24 -10.09 -2.51
CA PHE A 50 0.09 -8.70 -2.90
C PHE A 50 -1.38 -8.41 -3.20
N LEU A 51 -1.97 -7.45 -2.47
CA LEU A 51 -3.42 -7.26 -2.47
C LEU A 51 -3.89 -6.08 -3.35
N GLY A 52 -3.16 -5.74 -4.40
CA GLY A 52 -3.63 -4.81 -5.44
C GLY A 52 -3.01 -3.42 -5.41
N ASP A 53 -3.28 -2.68 -6.49
CA ASP A 53 -2.77 -1.33 -6.77
C ASP A 53 -1.23 -1.28 -6.83
N TRP A 54 -0.70 -2.05 -7.77
CA TRP A 54 0.73 -2.08 -8.08
C TRP A 54 1.15 -0.84 -8.87
N HIS A 55 0.43 -0.52 -9.94
CA HIS A 55 0.64 0.70 -10.71
C HIS A 55 -0.35 1.79 -10.30
N ASN A 56 0.06 3.04 -10.45
CA ASN A 56 -0.82 4.19 -10.18
C ASN A 56 -1.72 4.56 -11.36
N ASN A 57 -1.21 4.43 -12.58
CA ASN A 57 -1.90 4.84 -13.79
C ASN A 57 -2.41 3.64 -14.58
N ARG A 58 -3.73 3.56 -14.75
CA ARG A 58 -4.38 2.47 -15.46
C ARG A 58 -4.34 2.57 -16.99
N ALA A 59 -4.19 3.78 -17.54
CA ALA A 59 -4.33 4.00 -18.97
C ALA A 59 -3.02 3.83 -19.75
N SER A 60 -1.87 4.07 -19.09
CA SER A 60 -0.56 4.01 -19.72
C SER A 60 0.54 3.80 -18.69
N LEU A 61 1.60 3.13 -19.07
CA LEU A 61 2.80 2.99 -18.24
C LEU A 61 3.96 3.79 -18.84
N ASN A 62 4.52 4.67 -18.04
CA ASN A 62 5.78 5.33 -18.36
C ASN A 62 6.90 4.29 -18.39
N ILE A 63 7.83 4.40 -19.36
CA ILE A 63 8.91 3.42 -19.55
C ILE A 63 9.81 3.31 -18.32
N VAL A 64 10.10 4.42 -17.63
CA VAL A 64 10.89 4.39 -16.40
C VAL A 64 10.14 3.64 -15.31
N THR A 65 8.86 3.96 -15.10
CA THR A 65 8.00 3.26 -14.14
C THR A 65 7.92 1.76 -14.44
N LEU A 66 7.76 1.38 -15.72
CA LEU A 66 7.74 -0.01 -16.13
C LEU A 66 9.05 -0.72 -15.80
N SER A 67 10.20 -0.08 -16.02
CA SER A 67 11.51 -0.64 -15.68
C SER A 67 11.65 -0.93 -14.18
N TYR A 68 11.19 -0.02 -13.33
CA TYR A 68 11.17 -0.24 -11.87
C TYR A 68 10.21 -1.38 -11.47
N SER A 69 9.03 -1.39 -12.07
CA SER A 69 8.00 -2.42 -11.85
C SER A 69 8.50 -3.82 -12.22
N LEU A 70 9.16 -3.97 -13.38
CA LEU A 70 9.77 -5.23 -13.82
C LEU A 70 10.79 -5.71 -12.79
N ARG A 71 11.77 -4.88 -12.45
CA ARG A 71 12.83 -5.22 -11.47
C ARG A 71 12.26 -5.61 -10.10
N ALA A 72 11.20 -4.95 -9.66
CA ALA A 72 10.55 -5.24 -8.39
C ALA A 72 9.86 -6.62 -8.41
N LEU A 73 9.10 -6.94 -9.45
CA LEU A 73 8.45 -8.25 -9.57
C LEU A 73 9.42 -9.40 -9.84
N GLU A 74 10.48 -9.17 -10.62
CA GLU A 74 11.59 -10.13 -10.75
C GLU A 74 12.26 -10.41 -9.39
N HIS A 75 12.51 -9.35 -8.60
CA HIS A 75 13.05 -9.52 -7.25
C HIS A 75 12.13 -10.33 -6.34
N MET A 76 10.81 -10.11 -6.39
CA MET A 76 9.85 -10.93 -5.64
C MET A 76 9.84 -12.38 -6.14
N ASN A 77 9.84 -12.60 -7.46
CA ASN A 77 9.92 -13.92 -8.06
C ASN A 77 11.16 -14.71 -7.60
N ASP A 78 12.29 -14.04 -7.47
CA ASP A 78 13.56 -14.70 -7.10
C ASP A 78 13.63 -15.04 -5.61
N ASN A 79 12.89 -14.33 -4.76
CA ASN A 79 13.03 -14.40 -3.32
C ASN A 79 11.86 -15.06 -2.58
N PHE A 80 10.72 -15.28 -3.21
CA PHE A 80 9.60 -16.05 -2.67
C PHE A 80 9.45 -17.38 -3.45
N ASP A 81 8.88 -18.39 -2.82
CA ASP A 81 8.51 -19.63 -3.50
C ASP A 81 7.20 -19.45 -4.26
N ARG A 82 6.30 -18.63 -3.74
CA ARG A 82 5.02 -18.29 -4.35
C ARG A 82 4.65 -16.84 -4.07
N VAL A 83 4.20 -16.16 -5.10
CA VAL A 83 3.59 -14.83 -5.02
C VAL A 83 2.18 -14.92 -5.56
N TYR A 84 1.19 -14.62 -4.74
CA TYR A 84 -0.19 -14.43 -5.17
C TYR A 84 -0.40 -12.94 -5.34
N PHE A 85 -0.72 -12.53 -6.55
CA PHE A 85 -0.80 -11.14 -6.92
C PHE A 85 -2.22 -10.81 -7.39
N ILE A 86 -2.94 -9.98 -6.64
CA ILE A 86 -4.25 -9.48 -7.00
C ILE A 86 -4.06 -8.16 -7.76
N PRO A 87 -4.52 -8.02 -9.00
CA PRO A 87 -4.63 -6.71 -9.63
C PRO A 87 -5.69 -5.86 -8.93
N GLY A 88 -5.32 -4.65 -8.48
CA GLY A 88 -6.26 -3.68 -7.92
C GLY A 88 -6.94 -2.85 -9.01
N ASN A 89 -7.82 -1.93 -8.61
CA ASN A 89 -8.55 -1.11 -9.57
C ASN A 89 -7.64 -0.16 -10.38
N HIS A 90 -6.48 0.21 -9.87
CA HIS A 90 -5.48 1.00 -10.59
C HIS A 90 -4.69 0.17 -11.61
N ASP A 91 -4.64 -1.14 -11.46
CA ASP A 91 -3.96 -2.05 -12.39
C ASP A 91 -4.84 -2.41 -13.60
N LEU A 92 -6.15 -2.17 -13.53
CA LEU A 92 -7.11 -2.52 -14.58
C LEU A 92 -7.38 -1.32 -15.49
N TYR A 93 -7.36 -1.55 -16.81
CA TYR A 93 -7.69 -0.51 -17.78
C TYR A 93 -9.15 -0.05 -17.65
N TYR A 94 -10.09 -1.00 -17.59
CA TYR A 94 -11.50 -0.72 -17.36
C TYR A 94 -11.84 -0.75 -15.87
N ARG A 95 -12.80 0.04 -15.44
CA ARG A 95 -13.27 0.05 -14.04
C ARG A 95 -14.16 -1.14 -13.69
N ASP A 96 -14.85 -1.65 -14.66
CA ASP A 96 -15.92 -2.65 -14.55
C ASP A 96 -15.59 -3.99 -15.21
N LYS A 97 -14.35 -4.16 -15.72
CA LYS A 97 -13.86 -5.35 -16.40
C LYS A 97 -12.41 -5.63 -16.06
N ARG A 98 -12.04 -6.91 -16.08
CA ARG A 98 -10.68 -7.39 -15.79
C ARG A 98 -9.91 -7.85 -17.04
N ASP A 99 -10.42 -7.56 -18.25
CA ASP A 99 -9.89 -8.09 -19.51
C ASP A 99 -8.47 -7.60 -19.83
N ILE A 100 -8.15 -6.36 -19.43
CA ILE A 100 -6.85 -5.74 -19.68
C ILE A 100 -6.30 -5.21 -18.36
N GLN A 101 -5.09 -5.63 -18.01
CA GLN A 101 -4.40 -5.24 -16.80
C GLN A 101 -2.94 -4.88 -17.05
N SER A 102 -2.40 -3.98 -16.27
CA SER A 102 -1.05 -3.44 -16.45
C SER A 102 0.08 -4.41 -16.05
N VAL A 103 -0.24 -5.48 -15.35
CA VAL A 103 0.72 -6.51 -14.87
C VAL A 103 0.62 -7.85 -15.61
N GLU A 104 -0.10 -7.92 -16.70
CA GLU A 104 -0.31 -9.13 -17.52
C GLU A 104 1.00 -9.84 -17.92
N TRP A 105 2.05 -9.07 -18.18
CA TRP A 105 3.37 -9.58 -18.52
C TRP A 105 4.01 -10.41 -17.40
N ALA A 106 3.64 -10.18 -16.13
CA ALA A 106 4.18 -10.92 -14.99
C ALA A 106 3.75 -12.40 -14.94
N LYS A 107 2.79 -12.82 -15.76
CA LYS A 107 2.42 -14.24 -15.93
C LYS A 107 3.58 -15.12 -16.43
N HIS A 108 4.62 -14.51 -17.01
CA HIS A 108 5.83 -15.21 -17.45
C HIS A 108 6.84 -15.46 -16.30
N LEU A 109 6.63 -14.86 -15.15
CA LEU A 109 7.43 -15.10 -13.95
C LEU A 109 6.90 -16.38 -13.25
N PRO A 110 7.71 -17.45 -13.12
CA PRO A 110 7.22 -18.79 -12.79
C PRO A 110 6.62 -18.92 -11.39
N LYS A 111 6.98 -18.04 -10.46
CA LYS A 111 6.47 -18.05 -9.09
C LYS A 111 5.39 -17.00 -8.82
N VAL A 112 5.09 -16.14 -9.81
CA VAL A 112 4.07 -15.09 -9.69
C VAL A 112 2.75 -15.59 -10.28
N ASN A 113 1.74 -15.71 -9.43
CA ASN A 113 0.40 -16.11 -9.79
C ASN A 113 -0.51 -14.88 -9.82
N ILE A 114 -0.87 -14.41 -11.01
CA ILE A 114 -1.79 -13.27 -11.16
C ILE A 114 -3.21 -13.77 -10.90
N CYS A 115 -3.80 -13.34 -9.79
CA CYS A 115 -5.15 -13.70 -9.36
C CYS A 115 -6.18 -12.71 -9.96
N ASN A 116 -6.32 -12.75 -11.29
CA ASN A 116 -7.30 -11.92 -12.02
C ASN A 116 -8.71 -12.54 -12.04
N ASP A 117 -8.87 -13.71 -11.48
CA ASP A 117 -10.14 -14.38 -11.23
C ASP A 117 -10.11 -15.01 -9.83
N TRP A 118 -11.26 -15.53 -9.40
CA TRP A 118 -11.40 -16.18 -8.11
C TRP A 118 -10.49 -17.41 -8.00
N PHE A 119 -9.72 -17.44 -6.91
CA PHE A 119 -8.88 -18.57 -6.57
C PHE A 119 -9.28 -19.10 -5.18
N SER A 120 -9.35 -20.43 -5.03
CA SER A 120 -9.63 -21.07 -3.75
C SER A 120 -8.74 -22.29 -3.58
N ASP A 121 -8.13 -22.42 -2.41
CA ASP A 121 -7.36 -23.59 -2.01
C ASP A 121 -7.57 -23.85 -0.51
N GLY A 122 -8.23 -24.99 -0.20
CA GLY A 122 -8.61 -25.33 1.17
C GLY A 122 -9.46 -24.24 1.81
N ASP A 123 -8.97 -23.69 2.94
CA ASP A 123 -9.63 -22.66 3.73
C ASP A 123 -9.26 -21.22 3.32
N VAL A 124 -8.63 -21.04 2.16
CA VAL A 124 -8.25 -19.71 1.64
C VAL A 124 -9.00 -19.39 0.36
N VAL A 125 -9.54 -18.17 0.30
CA VAL A 125 -10.11 -17.60 -0.91
C VAL A 125 -9.35 -16.31 -1.27
N ILE A 126 -8.92 -16.19 -2.52
CA ILE A 126 -8.38 -14.96 -3.09
C ILE A 126 -9.41 -14.43 -4.07
N ALA A 127 -9.94 -13.24 -3.78
CA ALA A 127 -10.93 -12.57 -4.62
C ALA A 127 -10.24 -11.57 -5.54
N PRO A 128 -10.60 -11.51 -6.84
CA PRO A 128 -10.14 -10.44 -7.72
C PRO A 128 -10.82 -9.12 -7.38
N TRP A 129 -10.41 -8.02 -8.02
CA TRP A 129 -11.23 -6.80 -8.03
C TRP A 129 -12.64 -7.13 -8.51
N LEU A 130 -13.64 -6.75 -7.72
CA LEU A 130 -15.03 -7.16 -7.98
C LEU A 130 -15.62 -6.38 -9.14
N CYS A 131 -16.12 -7.10 -10.15
CA CYS A 131 -16.80 -6.54 -11.31
C CYS A 131 -18.20 -7.11 -11.43
N GLY A 132 -19.16 -6.28 -11.85
CA GLY A 132 -20.54 -6.73 -12.10
C GLY A 132 -21.16 -7.42 -10.87
N ASP A 133 -21.56 -8.66 -11.04
CA ASP A 133 -22.26 -9.46 -10.03
C ASP A 133 -21.34 -10.25 -9.08
N ASP A 134 -20.04 -10.03 -9.12
CA ASP A 134 -19.07 -10.76 -8.28
C ASP A 134 -19.39 -10.65 -6.77
N HIS A 135 -19.89 -9.50 -6.33
CA HIS A 135 -20.28 -9.27 -4.94
C HIS A 135 -21.31 -10.29 -4.41
N LYS A 136 -22.19 -10.79 -5.27
CA LYS A 136 -23.21 -11.80 -4.93
C LYS A 136 -22.63 -13.18 -4.59
N ARG A 137 -21.34 -13.39 -4.92
CA ARG A 137 -20.64 -14.64 -4.65
C ARG A 137 -20.15 -14.70 -3.20
N ILE A 138 -19.73 -13.57 -2.64
CA ILE A 138 -19.06 -13.48 -1.32
C ILE A 138 -19.88 -14.13 -0.19
N PRO A 139 -21.19 -13.86 -0.02
CA PRO A 139 -21.98 -14.46 1.07
C PRO A 139 -22.12 -15.99 1.00
N LYS A 140 -21.77 -16.59 -0.15
CA LYS A 140 -21.86 -18.04 -0.38
C LYS A 140 -20.53 -18.76 -0.11
N LEU A 141 -19.45 -18.00 0.08
CA LEU A 141 -18.11 -18.52 0.32
C LEU A 141 -17.82 -18.66 1.81
N LYS A 142 -16.96 -19.60 2.14
CA LYS A 142 -16.50 -19.86 3.50
C LYS A 142 -15.01 -20.20 3.50
N GLY A 143 -14.35 -19.93 4.59
CA GLY A 143 -12.95 -20.29 4.78
C GLY A 143 -12.37 -19.63 6.01
N LYS A 144 -11.11 -19.94 6.30
CA LYS A 144 -10.37 -19.27 7.36
C LYS A 144 -9.96 -17.86 6.94
N TYR A 145 -9.42 -17.73 5.74
CA TYR A 145 -8.92 -16.46 5.21
C TYR A 145 -9.51 -16.09 3.86
N MET A 146 -9.85 -14.81 3.72
CA MET A 146 -10.07 -14.21 2.41
C MET A 146 -9.09 -13.06 2.20
N PHE A 147 -8.50 -13.01 1.00
CA PHE A 147 -7.67 -11.90 0.54
C PHE A 147 -8.34 -11.24 -0.66
N GLY A 148 -8.28 -9.90 -0.72
CA GLY A 148 -8.90 -9.16 -1.81
C GLY A 148 -8.44 -7.72 -1.90
N HIS A 149 -9.09 -6.99 -2.81
CA HIS A 149 -8.93 -5.56 -2.97
C HIS A 149 -10.33 -4.96 -3.07
N PHE A 150 -10.89 -4.51 -1.94
CA PHE A 150 -12.33 -4.21 -1.83
C PHE A 150 -12.58 -2.73 -1.55
N GLU A 151 -13.70 -2.24 -2.07
CA GLU A 151 -14.26 -0.92 -1.76
C GLU A 151 -15.51 -1.13 -0.88
N LEU A 152 -15.34 -1.10 0.45
CA LEU A 152 -16.42 -1.42 1.40
C LEU A 152 -16.94 -0.18 2.12
N PRO A 153 -18.28 -0.08 2.35
CA PRO A 153 -18.86 1.03 3.06
C PRO A 153 -18.46 1.07 4.53
N GLY A 154 -18.41 2.29 5.08
CA GLY A 154 -18.17 2.55 6.49
C GLY A 154 -16.71 2.42 6.94
N TYR A 155 -15.77 2.17 6.02
CA TYR A 155 -14.34 2.30 6.26
C TYR A 155 -13.83 3.68 5.84
N TYR A 156 -12.75 4.14 6.46
CA TYR A 156 -12.12 5.42 6.12
C TYR A 156 -11.31 5.29 4.82
N MET A 157 -11.68 6.09 3.82
CA MET A 157 -10.94 6.25 2.57
C MET A 157 -9.63 7.01 2.82
N ASN A 158 -9.69 7.99 3.74
CA ASN A 158 -8.57 8.78 4.24
C ASN A 158 -8.83 9.17 5.70
N ALA A 159 -8.04 10.09 6.27
CA ALA A 159 -8.15 10.47 7.67
C ALA A 159 -9.55 10.99 8.11
N MET A 160 -10.35 11.50 7.18
CA MET A 160 -11.58 12.23 7.50
C MET A 160 -12.84 11.70 6.82
N VAL A 161 -12.72 10.97 5.70
CA VAL A 161 -13.86 10.60 4.86
C VAL A 161 -14.09 9.10 4.91
N GLN A 162 -15.28 8.69 5.33
CA GLN A 162 -15.72 7.29 5.25
C GLN A 162 -16.38 7.01 3.89
N MET A 163 -16.16 5.80 3.40
CA MET A 163 -16.82 5.29 2.20
C MET A 163 -18.33 5.21 2.43
N PRO A 164 -19.16 5.90 1.63
CA PRO A 164 -20.61 5.82 1.73
C PRO A 164 -21.13 4.44 1.34
N ASP A 165 -22.28 4.07 1.86
CA ASP A 165 -22.97 2.85 1.48
C ASP A 165 -23.73 3.05 0.16
N HIS A 166 -23.36 2.27 -0.85
CA HIS A 166 -24.03 2.24 -2.15
C HIS A 166 -24.97 1.05 -2.31
N GLY A 167 -25.19 0.27 -1.24
CA GLY A 167 -26.17 -0.84 -1.20
C GLY A 167 -25.79 -2.12 -1.96
N THR A 168 -24.53 -2.21 -2.45
CA THR A 168 -24.11 -3.34 -3.30
C THR A 168 -23.43 -4.45 -2.50
N ILE A 169 -22.57 -4.08 -1.54
CA ILE A 169 -21.78 -5.01 -0.73
C ILE A 169 -21.72 -4.49 0.70
N GLN A 170 -21.84 -5.39 1.66
CA GLN A 170 -21.89 -5.07 3.08
C GLN A 170 -20.81 -5.86 3.84
N ARG A 171 -20.41 -5.32 4.98
CA ARG A 171 -19.47 -6.04 5.89
C ARG A 171 -19.99 -7.42 6.30
N GLY A 172 -21.29 -7.54 6.48
CA GLY A 172 -21.95 -8.82 6.85
C GLY A 172 -21.82 -9.92 5.79
N ASP A 173 -21.60 -9.57 4.52
CA ASP A 173 -21.42 -10.54 3.44
C ASP A 173 -20.18 -11.41 3.63
N PHE A 174 -19.21 -10.95 4.42
CA PHE A 174 -17.95 -11.65 4.71
C PHE A 174 -18.00 -12.55 5.94
N GLY A 175 -19.17 -12.76 6.52
CA GLY A 175 -19.37 -13.57 7.73
C GLY A 175 -19.00 -15.06 7.61
N GLY A 176 -18.73 -15.54 6.40
CA GLY A 176 -18.25 -16.91 6.16
C GLY A 176 -16.75 -17.12 6.42
N PHE A 177 -16.00 -16.06 6.75
CA PHE A 177 -14.55 -16.12 6.95
C PHE A 177 -14.18 -15.75 8.39
N ASP A 178 -13.11 -16.38 8.92
CA ASP A 178 -12.57 -16.00 10.22
C ASP A 178 -11.92 -14.61 10.13
N GLN A 179 -11.09 -14.38 9.10
CA GLN A 179 -10.41 -13.11 8.84
C GLN A 179 -10.39 -12.79 7.34
N VAL A 180 -10.58 -11.50 7.03
CA VAL A 180 -10.52 -10.95 5.67
C VAL A 180 -9.46 -9.85 5.65
N PHE A 181 -8.50 -9.95 4.74
CA PHE A 181 -7.45 -8.95 4.54
C PHE A 181 -7.60 -8.30 3.16
N THR A 182 -7.55 -6.99 3.11
CA THR A 182 -7.81 -6.25 1.87
C THR A 182 -6.92 -5.04 1.71
N GLY A 183 -6.63 -4.67 0.46
CA GLY A 183 -6.09 -3.39 0.03
C GLY A 183 -7.18 -2.37 -0.30
N HIS A 184 -6.84 -1.32 -1.04
CA HIS A 184 -7.63 -0.21 -1.54
C HIS A 184 -7.64 1.02 -0.64
N PHE A 185 -7.99 0.92 0.63
CA PHE A 185 -7.92 2.07 1.54
C PHE A 185 -6.57 2.09 2.24
N HIS A 186 -5.85 3.20 2.09
CA HIS A 186 -4.46 3.31 2.53
C HIS A 186 -4.30 3.32 4.04
N LYS A 187 -5.32 3.72 4.81
CA LYS A 187 -5.28 3.71 6.26
C LYS A 187 -5.51 2.30 6.80
N ARG A 188 -4.58 1.80 7.63
CA ARG A 188 -4.82 0.54 8.35
C ARG A 188 -6.00 0.69 9.31
N GLN A 189 -6.96 -0.21 9.19
CA GLN A 189 -8.18 -0.20 10.00
C GLN A 189 -8.85 -1.56 10.01
N THR A 190 -9.44 -1.92 11.14
CA THR A 190 -10.15 -3.18 11.30
C THR A 190 -11.56 -2.91 11.83
N ALA A 191 -12.55 -3.57 11.24
CA ALA A 191 -13.89 -3.64 11.76
C ALA A 191 -14.48 -5.03 11.51
N ASN A 192 -15.07 -5.64 12.54
CA ASN A 192 -15.48 -7.04 12.54
C ASN A 192 -14.27 -7.95 12.20
N ASN A 193 -14.44 -8.85 11.23
CA ASN A 193 -13.42 -9.77 10.75
C ASN A 193 -12.64 -9.22 9.53
N ILE A 194 -12.82 -7.94 9.15
CA ILE A 194 -12.22 -7.35 7.95
C ILE A 194 -11.16 -6.34 8.35
N THR A 195 -9.96 -6.49 7.79
CA THR A 195 -8.82 -5.59 7.99
C THR A 195 -8.32 -5.05 6.65
N TYR A 196 -8.37 -3.73 6.49
CA TYR A 196 -7.55 -3.02 5.52
C TYR A 196 -6.13 -2.92 6.08
N ILE A 197 -5.16 -3.52 5.40
CA ILE A 197 -3.80 -3.61 5.93
C ILE A 197 -3.00 -2.31 5.80
N GLY A 198 -3.49 -1.38 4.99
CA GLY A 198 -2.86 -0.10 4.69
C GLY A 198 -1.77 -0.19 3.62
N ASN A 199 -1.46 0.94 2.98
CA ASN A 199 -0.43 1.01 1.95
C ASN A 199 0.98 0.73 2.48
N CYS A 200 1.91 0.49 1.58
CA CYS A 200 3.30 0.13 1.87
C CYS A 200 4.07 1.21 2.65
N PHE A 201 3.82 2.48 2.34
CA PHE A 201 4.43 3.65 2.97
C PHE A 201 3.58 4.90 2.70
N PRO A 202 3.73 6.00 3.44
CA PRO A 202 2.99 7.23 3.21
C PRO A 202 3.21 7.78 1.82
N HIS A 203 2.13 8.10 1.11
CA HIS A 203 2.18 8.59 -0.27
C HIS A 203 2.08 10.10 -0.39
N ASN A 204 1.38 10.74 0.53
CA ASN A 204 1.11 12.18 0.50
C ASN A 204 0.72 12.72 1.90
N TYR A 205 0.34 13.98 1.97
CA TYR A 205 -0.04 14.64 3.22
C TYR A 205 -1.35 14.14 3.85
N ALA A 206 -2.17 13.36 3.14
CA ALA A 206 -3.29 12.66 3.78
C ALA A 206 -2.83 11.56 4.75
N ASP A 207 -1.59 11.08 4.58
CA ASP A 207 -0.93 10.10 5.46
C ASP A 207 -0.03 10.79 6.52
N ALA A 208 -0.09 12.12 6.67
CA ALA A 208 0.79 12.84 7.57
C ALA A 208 0.64 12.36 9.02
N GLY A 209 1.78 12.01 9.64
CA GLY A 209 1.82 11.51 11.01
C GLY A 209 1.52 10.01 11.16
N ASP A 210 1.11 9.31 10.11
CA ASP A 210 0.88 7.86 10.14
C ASP A 210 2.09 7.12 9.55
N ASP A 211 3.08 6.85 10.39
CA ASP A 211 4.31 6.15 10.03
C ASP A 211 4.23 4.63 10.26
N ALA A 212 3.11 4.11 10.71
CA ALA A 212 2.92 2.68 10.94
C ALA A 212 2.58 1.95 9.62
N ARG A 213 3.30 2.26 8.55
CA ARG A 213 3.11 1.69 7.21
C ARG A 213 4.23 0.70 6.89
N GLY A 214 3.89 -0.31 6.11
CA GLY A 214 4.84 -1.37 5.78
C GLY A 214 4.15 -2.61 5.27
N MET A 215 4.43 -3.75 5.91
CA MET A 215 3.81 -5.02 5.57
C MET A 215 3.24 -5.74 6.79
N MET A 216 2.37 -6.68 6.53
CA MET A 216 1.82 -7.63 7.49
C MET A 216 2.50 -8.99 7.29
N ILE A 217 2.80 -9.66 8.40
CA ILE A 217 3.18 -11.06 8.42
C ILE A 217 2.06 -11.86 9.05
N LEU A 218 1.60 -12.88 8.36
CA LEU A 218 0.53 -13.76 8.80
C LEU A 218 1.03 -15.20 8.89
N GLU A 219 1.14 -15.70 10.11
CA GLU A 219 1.35 -17.12 10.37
C GLU A 219 -0.02 -17.81 10.48
N TRP A 220 -0.15 -18.98 9.86
CA TRP A 220 -1.42 -19.70 9.84
C TRP A 220 -2.01 -19.93 11.23
N GLY A 221 -3.21 -19.42 11.44
CA GLY A 221 -3.96 -19.58 12.70
C GLY A 221 -3.52 -18.64 13.82
N LYS A 222 -2.63 -17.68 13.56
CA LYS A 222 -2.22 -16.66 14.51
C LYS A 222 -2.73 -15.28 14.13
N GLU A 223 -2.67 -14.34 15.08
CA GLU A 223 -2.93 -12.94 14.80
C GLU A 223 -1.86 -12.34 13.89
N PRO A 224 -2.22 -11.40 13.01
CA PRO A 224 -1.27 -10.75 12.11
C PRO A 224 -0.29 -9.86 12.86
N GLU A 225 0.97 -9.87 12.43
CA GLU A 225 2.02 -8.97 12.90
C GLU A 225 2.31 -7.90 11.86
N TYR A 226 2.42 -6.63 12.27
CA TYR A 226 2.67 -5.50 11.37
C TYR A 226 4.08 -4.96 11.56
N HIS A 227 4.81 -4.84 10.46
CA HIS A 227 6.17 -4.34 10.42
C HIS A 227 6.22 -3.03 9.63
N ALA A 228 6.51 -1.94 10.30
CA ALA A 228 6.70 -0.64 9.64
C ALA A 228 8.04 -0.61 8.90
N TRP A 229 8.04 -0.02 7.69
CA TRP A 229 9.28 0.18 6.95
C TRP A 229 10.10 1.32 7.60
N PRO A 230 11.33 1.05 8.11
CA PRO A 230 12.09 2.07 8.85
C PRO A 230 12.48 3.28 8.01
N ASP A 231 12.82 3.05 6.73
CA ASP A 231 13.31 4.06 5.79
C ASP A 231 12.22 4.70 4.93
N GLN A 232 10.96 4.60 5.36
CA GLN A 232 9.84 5.15 4.62
C GLN A 232 9.91 6.68 4.51
N PRO A 233 9.43 7.28 3.40
CA PRO A 233 9.21 8.72 3.35
C PRO A 233 8.16 9.11 4.39
N ARG A 234 8.32 10.29 5.02
CA ARG A 234 7.40 10.77 6.05
C ARG A 234 6.84 12.13 5.67
N TYR A 235 5.60 12.37 6.04
CA TYR A 235 4.91 13.64 5.80
C TYR A 235 4.60 14.31 7.13
N ARG A 236 4.96 15.59 7.28
CA ARG A 236 4.76 16.37 8.51
C ARG A 236 4.21 17.75 8.21
N VAL A 237 3.44 18.27 9.16
CA VAL A 237 2.96 19.65 9.16
C VAL A 237 3.39 20.28 10.49
N HIS A 238 4.11 21.39 10.44
CA HIS A 238 4.60 22.10 11.61
C HIS A 238 4.33 23.60 11.50
N GLY A 239 4.23 24.30 12.65
CA GLY A 239 4.39 25.75 12.71
C GLY A 239 5.87 26.12 12.63
N LEU A 240 6.18 27.26 12.01
CA LEU A 240 7.56 27.71 11.83
C LEU A 240 8.26 27.98 13.17
N ALA A 241 7.55 28.61 14.12
CA ALA A 241 8.10 28.85 15.46
C ALA A 241 8.60 27.57 16.13
N ASN A 242 7.74 26.55 16.20
CA ASN A 242 8.10 25.25 16.79
C ASN A 242 9.25 24.58 16.03
N LEU A 243 9.28 24.72 14.70
CA LEU A 243 10.30 24.09 13.88
C LEU A 243 11.68 24.71 14.09
N ILE A 244 11.75 26.05 14.25
CA ILE A 244 13.01 26.75 14.54
C ILE A 244 13.61 26.27 15.86
N ASP A 245 12.78 26.14 16.90
CA ASP A 245 13.23 25.75 18.24
C ASP A 245 13.62 24.26 18.34
N ASN A 246 13.00 23.39 17.54
CA ASN A 246 13.05 21.96 17.71
C ASN A 246 13.46 21.17 16.44
N ALA A 247 14.09 21.82 15.46
CA ALA A 247 14.40 21.21 14.16
C ALA A 247 15.11 19.86 14.27
N ALA A 248 16.10 19.76 15.15
CA ALA A 248 16.89 18.54 15.34
C ALA A 248 16.08 17.31 15.82
N THR A 249 14.93 17.53 16.46
CA THR A 249 14.04 16.45 16.92
C THR A 249 12.87 16.19 15.97
N LEU A 250 12.49 17.20 15.19
CA LEU A 250 11.32 17.15 14.32
C LEU A 250 11.64 16.75 12.87
N LEU A 251 12.86 17.01 12.42
CA LEU A 251 13.30 16.79 11.05
C LEU A 251 14.23 15.57 10.95
N ALA A 252 14.04 14.81 9.88
CA ALA A 252 14.87 13.65 9.56
C ALA A 252 14.95 13.49 8.03
N PRO A 253 15.93 12.74 7.51
CA PRO A 253 16.04 12.47 6.08
C PRO A 253 14.76 11.87 5.47
N ARG A 254 14.54 12.13 4.17
CA ARG A 254 13.41 11.64 3.39
C ARG A 254 12.04 12.22 3.78
N MET A 255 11.98 13.22 4.65
CA MET A 255 10.73 13.90 5.00
C MET A 255 10.27 14.89 3.94
N HIS A 256 8.94 14.97 3.78
CA HIS A 256 8.20 16.05 3.15
C HIS A 256 7.55 16.88 4.26
N VAL A 257 7.82 18.17 4.30
CA VAL A 257 7.38 19.03 5.40
C VAL A 257 6.58 20.21 4.86
N ARG A 258 5.38 20.44 5.42
CA ARG A 258 4.64 21.68 5.28
C ARG A 258 4.84 22.53 6.52
N VAL A 259 5.14 23.80 6.33
CA VAL A 259 5.42 24.73 7.42
C VAL A 259 4.44 25.90 7.33
N ASN A 260 3.56 25.99 8.32
CA ASN A 260 2.68 27.14 8.48
C ASN A 260 3.51 28.31 9.01
N LEU A 261 3.41 29.48 8.38
CA LEU A 261 4.06 30.70 8.81
C LEU A 261 3.26 31.32 9.95
N ASP A 262 3.50 30.88 11.17
CA ASP A 262 2.83 31.29 12.40
C ASP A 262 3.56 32.39 13.19
N ILE A 263 4.60 32.98 12.61
CA ILE A 263 5.35 34.13 13.11
C ILE A 263 5.54 35.18 12.01
N GLU A 264 5.75 36.43 12.42
CA GLU A 264 6.13 37.50 11.49
C GLU A 264 7.55 37.28 10.98
N ILE A 265 7.69 37.08 9.68
CA ILE A 265 8.98 36.80 9.03
C ILE A 265 8.94 37.30 7.59
N SER A 266 10.07 37.83 7.10
CA SER A 266 10.20 38.18 5.69
C SER A 266 10.27 36.94 4.78
N TYR A 267 9.93 37.13 3.51
CA TYR A 267 10.00 36.08 2.50
C TYR A 267 11.44 35.55 2.33
N GLU A 268 12.42 36.44 2.37
CA GLU A 268 13.83 36.11 2.26
C GLU A 268 14.32 35.26 3.43
N GLU A 269 13.96 35.62 4.65
CA GLU A 269 14.30 34.85 5.87
C GLU A 269 13.64 33.48 5.85
N ALA A 270 12.36 33.40 5.52
CA ALA A 270 11.62 32.13 5.44
C ALA A 270 12.24 31.20 4.40
N ASN A 271 12.62 31.71 3.23
CA ASN A 271 13.31 30.90 2.22
C ASN A 271 14.71 30.48 2.64
N PHE A 272 15.45 31.34 3.34
CA PHE A 272 16.77 30.98 3.86
C PHE A 272 16.65 29.81 4.86
N ILE A 273 15.69 29.86 5.77
CA ILE A 273 15.42 28.78 6.74
C ILE A 273 15.05 27.51 5.98
N LYS A 274 14.14 27.59 5.00
CA LYS A 274 13.71 26.47 4.17
C LYS A 274 14.90 25.76 3.51
N GLU A 275 15.74 26.51 2.78
CA GLU A 275 16.89 25.96 2.05
C GLU A 275 17.93 25.37 3.03
N THR A 276 18.11 26.01 4.18
CA THR A 276 18.99 25.52 5.25
C THR A 276 18.49 24.18 5.79
N PHE A 277 17.21 24.07 6.13
CA PHE A 277 16.64 22.82 6.67
C PHE A 277 16.59 21.69 5.64
N ILE A 278 16.27 21.98 4.38
CA ILE A 278 16.32 20.98 3.32
C ILE A 278 17.73 20.38 3.23
N ARG A 279 18.76 21.21 3.21
CA ARG A 279 20.15 20.79 3.11
C ARG A 279 20.62 20.03 4.36
N ASP A 280 20.43 20.62 5.54
CA ASP A 280 21.04 20.15 6.77
C ASP A 280 20.37 18.88 7.32
N TYR A 281 19.08 18.69 7.04
CA TYR A 281 18.32 17.51 7.42
C TYR A 281 18.03 16.53 6.27
N SER A 282 18.56 16.80 5.08
CA SER A 282 18.34 15.96 3.87
C SER A 282 16.86 15.73 3.60
N LEU A 283 16.05 16.80 3.71
CA LEU A 283 14.62 16.71 3.42
C LEU A 283 14.38 16.55 1.93
N ARG A 284 13.29 15.88 1.57
CA ARG A 284 12.85 15.81 0.18
C ARG A 284 12.18 17.07 -0.31
N GLU A 285 11.45 17.70 0.58
CA GLU A 285 10.67 18.91 0.28
C GLU A 285 10.36 19.68 1.56
N MET A 286 10.34 21.00 1.46
CA MET A 286 9.73 21.88 2.46
C MET A 286 8.90 22.92 1.74
N ALA A 287 7.59 22.92 2.00
CA ALA A 287 6.64 23.90 1.48
C ALA A 287 6.24 24.88 2.59
N LEU A 288 6.37 26.17 2.32
CA LEU A 288 5.91 27.24 3.21
C LEU A 288 4.44 27.56 2.90
N ILE A 289 3.60 27.54 3.91
CA ILE A 289 2.16 27.83 3.83
C ILE A 289 1.90 29.13 4.61
N PRO A 290 1.37 30.17 3.95
CA PRO A 290 1.03 31.44 4.58
C PRO A 290 -0.01 31.30 5.68
#